data_c48a3d81f9d1e515fd6b07e383c73ce3
#
_entry.id   c48a3d81f9d1e515fd6b07e383c73ce3
#
_cell.length_a   1.000
_cell.length_b   1.000
_cell.length_c   1.000
_cell.angle_alpha   90.00
_cell.angle_beta   90.00
_cell.angle_gamma   90.00
#
_symmetry.space_group_name_H-M   'P 1'
#
loop_
_entity.id
_entity.type
_entity.pdbx_description
1 polymer ?
#
loop_
_entity_poly.entity_id
_entity_poly.type
_entity_poly.pdbx_seq_one_letter_code
_entity_poly.pdbx_strand_id
1 'polypeptide(L)'
;MAAASQPLRARTVTEDAVGVAFGLLALGAVALHALHLDENPAFQTFVLVMVSIVVEALPFILVGALVSAALAVFVSERAFARVARLPLAVQLPCAGLASLAFPVCDCGTVPVARRLLARGARPQAALTFMLAAPVVNPLVIASTFVAYGGGRRGIEIAGARSAVALVAAIAIGALVGRGVSLRAGELHDQRETFATHLTGDFLSMGRFIVVGAALAALLQTVVPQSALAGVAGTPVVAELALVAIAFALSLCSQANAFVAASLGAFGLGPQLAFLVYGPLADAKLTILYSGTFRRLFALRVIAVAVPVTVLGSMLAARVVG
;
A
#
# COMPACT_ATOMS: atom_id res chain seq x y z
N MET A 1 -43.34 -32.17 5.60
CA MET A 1 -42.35 -32.70 4.65
C MET A 1 -41.98 -31.58 3.70
N ALA A 2 -40.85 -30.90 3.93
CA ALA A 2 -40.30 -29.94 3.00
C ALA A 2 -38.77 -30.13 3.04
N ALA A 3 -38.21 -30.47 1.89
CA ALA A 3 -36.91 -31.03 1.67
C ALA A 3 -35.81 -29.98 1.93
N ALA A 4 -34.90 -30.34 2.80
CA ALA A 4 -33.58 -29.75 2.91
C ALA A 4 -32.74 -30.23 1.70
N SER A 5 -32.51 -29.34 0.73
CA SER A 5 -31.56 -29.60 -0.35
C SER A 5 -31.03 -28.28 -0.87
N GLN A 6 -29.88 -27.86 -0.32
CA GLN A 6 -28.83 -27.16 -1.05
C GLN A 6 -27.67 -26.74 -0.13
N PRO A 7 -26.67 -27.61 0.11
CA PRO A 7 -25.30 -27.12 0.24
C PRO A 7 -24.30 -27.80 -0.71
N LEU A 8 -24.70 -28.74 -1.55
CA LEU A 8 -23.76 -29.53 -2.36
C LEU A 8 -23.21 -28.82 -3.60
N ARG A 9 -23.92 -27.84 -4.17
CA ARG A 9 -23.50 -27.18 -5.42
C ARG A 9 -22.38 -26.13 -5.25
N ALA A 10 -22.24 -25.52 -4.09
CA ALA A 10 -21.21 -24.53 -3.85
C ALA A 10 -19.82 -25.16 -3.63
N ARG A 11 -19.78 -26.39 -3.11
CA ARG A 11 -18.52 -27.07 -2.77
C ARG A 11 -17.81 -27.65 -4.00
N THR A 12 -18.57 -28.15 -4.97
CA THR A 12 -18.01 -28.70 -6.22
C THR A 12 -17.42 -27.63 -7.12
N VAL A 13 -18.05 -26.44 -7.22
CA VAL A 13 -17.56 -25.35 -8.06
C VAL A 13 -16.22 -24.76 -7.56
N THR A 14 -16.01 -24.76 -6.24
CA THR A 14 -14.73 -24.29 -5.67
C THR A 14 -13.62 -25.32 -5.82
N GLU A 15 -13.91 -26.60 -5.69
CA GLU A 15 -12.92 -27.68 -5.88
C GLU A 15 -12.51 -27.80 -7.36
N ASP A 16 -13.45 -27.68 -8.27
CA ASP A 16 -13.18 -27.66 -9.72
C ASP A 16 -12.37 -26.42 -10.13
N ALA A 17 -12.70 -25.25 -9.58
CA ALA A 17 -11.95 -24.00 -9.86
C ALA A 17 -10.50 -24.06 -9.33
N VAL A 18 -10.27 -24.67 -8.17
CA VAL A 18 -8.94 -24.91 -7.63
C VAL A 18 -8.17 -25.90 -8.49
N GLY A 19 -8.80 -26.99 -8.91
CA GLY A 19 -8.18 -27.99 -9.81
C GLY A 19 -7.81 -27.40 -11.16
N VAL A 20 -8.68 -26.58 -11.77
CA VAL A 20 -8.40 -25.87 -13.02
C VAL A 20 -7.25 -24.85 -12.84
N ALA A 21 -7.23 -24.12 -11.73
CA ALA A 21 -6.15 -23.18 -11.44
C ALA A 21 -4.79 -23.89 -11.30
N PHE A 22 -4.75 -25.02 -10.58
CA PHE A 22 -3.56 -25.86 -10.47
C PHE A 22 -3.13 -26.45 -11.82
N GLY A 23 -4.09 -26.92 -12.62
CA GLY A 23 -3.83 -27.41 -13.98
C GLY A 23 -3.24 -26.33 -14.90
N LEU A 24 -3.78 -25.13 -14.86
CA LEU A 24 -3.25 -23.98 -15.62
C LEU A 24 -1.86 -23.55 -15.15
N LEU A 25 -1.60 -23.59 -13.84
CA LEU A 25 -0.28 -23.30 -13.29
C LEU A 25 0.74 -24.37 -13.71
N ALA A 26 0.38 -25.65 -13.65
CA ALA A 26 1.24 -26.75 -14.09
C ALA A 26 1.53 -26.70 -15.61
N LEU A 27 0.50 -26.45 -16.41
CA LEU A 27 0.66 -26.25 -17.87
C LEU A 27 1.51 -25.03 -18.19
N GLY A 28 1.33 -23.93 -17.44
CA GLY A 28 2.16 -22.72 -17.55
C GLY A 28 3.62 -23.00 -17.23
N ALA A 29 3.90 -23.75 -16.16
CA ALA A 29 5.26 -24.14 -15.75
C ALA A 29 5.92 -25.03 -16.83
N VAL A 30 5.21 -26.01 -17.36
CA VAL A 30 5.71 -26.90 -18.43
C VAL A 30 5.96 -26.11 -19.71
N ALA A 31 5.07 -25.19 -20.09
CA ALA A 31 5.24 -24.35 -21.28
C ALA A 31 6.44 -23.40 -21.11
N LEU A 32 6.66 -22.83 -19.94
CA LEU A 32 7.80 -21.98 -19.61
C LEU A 32 9.13 -22.75 -19.75
N HIS A 33 9.17 -23.96 -19.21
CA HIS A 33 10.35 -24.83 -19.34
C HIS A 33 10.61 -25.28 -20.78
N ALA A 34 9.54 -25.62 -21.52
CA ALA A 34 9.66 -26.03 -22.92
C ALA A 34 10.11 -24.89 -23.86
N LEU A 35 9.84 -23.63 -23.48
CA LEU A 35 10.26 -22.43 -24.23
C LEU A 35 11.64 -21.89 -23.79
N HIS A 36 12.34 -22.58 -22.90
CA HIS A 36 13.63 -22.14 -22.31
C HIS A 36 13.59 -20.70 -21.74
N LEU A 37 12.43 -20.22 -21.36
CA LEU A 37 12.27 -18.89 -20.72
C LEU A 37 12.85 -18.85 -19.30
N ASP A 38 12.96 -20.01 -18.66
CA ASP A 38 13.59 -20.23 -17.37
C ASP A 38 15.11 -19.95 -17.38
N GLU A 39 15.77 -20.01 -18.53
CA GLU A 39 17.20 -19.68 -18.69
C GLU A 39 17.43 -18.16 -18.90
N ASN A 40 16.38 -17.38 -19.18
CA ASN A 40 16.52 -15.93 -19.39
C ASN A 40 16.62 -15.19 -18.03
N PRO A 41 17.76 -14.52 -17.73
CA PRO A 41 17.93 -13.84 -16.45
C PRO A 41 16.91 -12.72 -16.18
N ALA A 42 16.41 -12.06 -17.21
CA ALA A 42 15.37 -11.04 -17.05
C ALA A 42 14.03 -11.68 -16.65
N PHE A 43 13.69 -12.82 -17.22
CA PHE A 43 12.49 -13.56 -16.87
C PHE A 43 12.56 -14.12 -15.45
N GLN A 44 13.71 -14.70 -15.06
CA GLN A 44 13.94 -15.16 -13.68
C GLN A 44 13.78 -14.02 -12.68
N THR A 45 14.36 -12.85 -12.96
CA THR A 45 14.22 -11.66 -12.12
C THR A 45 12.75 -11.22 -12.02
N PHE A 46 12.04 -11.17 -13.14
CA PHE A 46 10.61 -10.83 -13.16
C PHE A 46 9.78 -11.77 -12.28
N VAL A 47 9.93 -13.07 -12.43
CA VAL A 47 9.19 -14.08 -11.66
C VAL A 47 9.54 -13.99 -10.17
N LEU A 48 10.82 -13.90 -9.85
CA LEU A 48 11.29 -13.80 -8.46
C LEU A 48 10.72 -12.57 -7.77
N VAL A 49 10.80 -11.41 -8.40
CA VAL A 49 10.26 -10.16 -7.85
C VAL A 49 8.74 -10.22 -7.72
N MET A 50 8.04 -10.70 -8.74
CA MET A 50 6.59 -10.82 -8.71
C MET A 50 6.11 -11.75 -7.58
N VAL A 51 6.71 -12.94 -7.47
CA VAL A 51 6.37 -13.91 -6.42
C VAL A 51 6.70 -13.36 -5.04
N SER A 52 7.86 -12.71 -4.87
CA SER A 52 8.25 -12.07 -3.61
C SER A 52 7.22 -11.05 -3.15
N ILE A 53 6.79 -10.13 -4.03
CA ILE A 53 5.78 -9.11 -3.72
C ILE A 53 4.44 -9.75 -3.33
N VAL A 54 3.99 -10.77 -4.07
CA VAL A 54 2.71 -11.44 -3.80
C VAL A 54 2.76 -12.19 -2.47
N VAL A 55 3.82 -12.98 -2.22
CA VAL A 55 3.97 -13.76 -0.99
C VAL A 55 4.06 -12.84 0.23
N GLU A 56 4.80 -11.74 0.13
CA GLU A 56 4.90 -10.74 1.19
C GLU A 56 3.54 -10.05 1.45
N ALA A 57 2.79 -9.75 0.40
CA ALA A 57 1.50 -9.05 0.52
C ALA A 57 0.39 -9.91 1.15
N LEU A 58 0.39 -11.23 0.93
CA LEU A 58 -0.69 -12.13 1.37
C LEU A 58 -1.03 -12.03 2.87
N PRO A 59 -0.08 -12.15 3.82
CA PRO A 59 -0.40 -12.06 5.26
C PRO A 59 -0.94 -10.69 5.64
N PHE A 60 -0.44 -9.63 5.05
CA PHE A 60 -0.87 -8.27 5.35
C PHE A 60 -2.23 -7.92 4.76
N ILE A 61 -2.57 -8.46 3.59
CA ILE A 61 -3.93 -8.34 3.03
C ILE A 61 -4.91 -9.08 3.93
N LEU A 62 -4.54 -10.27 4.41
CA LEU A 62 -5.38 -11.03 5.33
C LEU A 62 -5.63 -10.26 6.62
N VAL A 63 -4.60 -9.68 7.22
CA VAL A 63 -4.73 -8.81 8.40
C VAL A 63 -5.60 -7.59 8.10
N GLY A 64 -5.38 -6.92 6.97
CA GLY A 64 -6.19 -5.78 6.54
C GLY A 64 -7.66 -6.13 6.32
N ALA A 65 -7.94 -7.27 5.68
CA ALA A 65 -9.28 -7.79 5.48
C ALA A 65 -9.95 -8.20 6.81
N LEU A 66 -9.17 -8.79 7.74
CA LEU A 66 -9.62 -9.13 9.09
C LEU A 66 -10.03 -7.87 9.86
N VAL A 67 -9.19 -6.83 9.86
CA VAL A 67 -9.48 -5.53 10.49
C VAL A 67 -10.71 -4.88 9.83
N SER A 68 -10.80 -4.91 8.50
CA SER A 68 -11.95 -4.40 7.74
C SER A 68 -13.23 -5.12 8.13
N ALA A 69 -13.22 -6.44 8.19
CA ALA A 69 -14.37 -7.26 8.60
C ALA A 69 -14.73 -7.02 10.09
N ALA A 70 -13.74 -6.90 10.97
CA ALA A 70 -13.97 -6.57 12.37
C ALA A 70 -14.62 -5.18 12.52
N LEU A 71 -14.15 -4.17 11.80
CA LEU A 71 -14.80 -2.85 11.76
C LEU A 71 -16.25 -2.92 11.27
N ALA A 72 -16.52 -3.80 10.29
CA ALA A 72 -17.86 -3.98 9.75
C ALA A 72 -18.84 -4.56 10.79
N VAL A 73 -18.38 -5.46 11.65
CA VAL A 73 -19.23 -6.19 12.59
C VAL A 73 -19.29 -5.53 13.96
N PHE A 74 -18.14 -5.10 14.49
CA PHE A 74 -18.00 -4.69 15.89
C PHE A 74 -18.14 -3.20 16.13
N VAL A 75 -17.88 -2.34 15.13
CA VAL A 75 -17.95 -0.89 15.32
C VAL A 75 -19.33 -0.36 14.97
N SER A 76 -19.99 0.25 15.95
CA SER A 76 -21.35 0.78 15.78
C SER A 76 -21.37 2.06 14.92
N GLU A 77 -22.43 2.26 14.15
CA GLU A 77 -22.66 3.49 13.38
C GLU A 77 -22.64 4.75 14.24
N ARG A 78 -23.08 4.65 15.52
CA ARG A 78 -23.07 5.75 16.46
C ARG A 78 -21.65 6.22 16.79
N ALA A 79 -20.67 5.32 16.83
CA ALA A 79 -19.26 5.67 17.07
C ALA A 79 -18.72 6.46 15.88
N PHE A 80 -18.99 6.02 14.64
CA PHE A 80 -18.61 6.73 13.44
C PHE A 80 -19.27 8.13 13.35
N ALA A 81 -20.58 8.21 13.63
CA ALA A 81 -21.29 9.49 13.61
C ALA A 81 -20.73 10.49 14.64
N ARG A 82 -20.26 10.00 15.80
CA ARG A 82 -19.63 10.86 16.83
C ARG A 82 -18.29 11.42 16.34
N VAL A 83 -17.44 10.58 15.74
CA VAL A 83 -16.15 11.01 15.17
C VAL A 83 -16.36 11.95 14.00
N ALA A 84 -17.36 11.68 13.14
CA ALA A 84 -17.69 12.53 11.99
C ALA A 84 -18.16 13.97 12.36
N ARG A 85 -18.60 14.19 13.59
CA ARG A 85 -18.98 15.52 14.10
C ARG A 85 -17.79 16.41 14.50
N LEU A 86 -16.61 15.82 14.72
CA LEU A 86 -15.42 16.59 15.08
C LEU A 86 -15.03 17.54 13.92
N PRO A 87 -14.44 18.72 14.22
CA PRO A 87 -13.92 19.60 13.19
C PRO A 87 -12.80 18.89 12.42
N LEU A 88 -12.71 19.16 11.11
CA LEU A 88 -11.78 18.47 10.21
C LEU A 88 -10.32 18.63 10.66
N ALA A 89 -9.98 19.80 11.21
CA ALA A 89 -8.65 20.11 11.75
C ALA A 89 -8.20 19.14 12.89
N VAL A 90 -9.15 18.58 13.64
CA VAL A 90 -8.87 17.58 14.70
C VAL A 90 -8.97 16.17 14.13
N GLN A 91 -9.91 15.97 13.21
CA GLN A 91 -10.20 14.65 12.67
C GLN A 91 -9.04 14.08 11.83
N LEU A 92 -8.34 14.93 11.04
CA LEU A 92 -7.22 14.49 10.20
C LEU A 92 -6.01 14.04 11.04
N PRO A 93 -5.47 14.83 11.98
CA PRO A 93 -4.39 14.38 12.84
C PRO A 93 -4.76 13.12 13.64
N CYS A 94 -5.98 13.07 14.20
CA CYS A 94 -6.45 11.89 14.92
C CYS A 94 -6.51 10.64 14.04
N ALA A 95 -6.97 10.77 12.80
CA ALA A 95 -7.00 9.67 11.85
C ALA A 95 -5.57 9.20 11.49
N GLY A 96 -4.64 10.14 11.28
CA GLY A 96 -3.24 9.82 11.03
C GLY A 96 -2.55 9.14 12.22
N LEU A 97 -2.78 9.63 13.44
CA LEU A 97 -2.21 9.05 14.66
C LEU A 97 -2.87 7.71 15.04
N ALA A 98 -4.15 7.51 14.71
CA ALA A 98 -4.83 6.23 14.92
C ALA A 98 -4.14 5.08 14.17
N SER A 99 -3.37 5.38 13.13
CA SER A 99 -2.58 4.39 12.39
C SER A 99 -1.50 3.70 13.25
N LEU A 100 -1.01 4.35 14.32
CA LEU A 100 -0.08 3.73 15.28
C LEU A 100 -0.67 2.48 15.96
N ALA A 101 -2.00 2.42 16.08
CA ALA A 101 -2.68 1.27 16.69
C ALA A 101 -2.92 0.11 15.71
N PHE A 102 -2.68 0.33 14.42
CA PHE A 102 -2.96 -0.66 13.38
C PHE A 102 -1.69 -1.05 12.62
N PRO A 103 -1.06 -2.19 12.93
CA PRO A 103 0.14 -2.67 12.24
C PRO A 103 -0.22 -3.26 10.86
N VAL A 104 -0.73 -2.43 9.97
CA VAL A 104 -1.09 -2.82 8.58
C VAL A 104 -0.15 -2.16 7.59
N CYS A 105 0.20 -2.90 6.51
CA CYS A 105 0.97 -2.37 5.40
C CYS A 105 0.07 -1.58 4.42
N ASP A 106 0.71 -0.95 3.44
CA ASP A 106 0.08 -0.18 2.37
C ASP A 106 -1.05 -0.93 1.64
N CYS A 107 -0.88 -2.23 1.36
CA CYS A 107 -1.91 -3.05 0.71
C CYS A 107 -3.13 -3.34 1.61
N GLY A 108 -2.91 -3.49 2.92
CA GLY A 108 -3.96 -3.79 3.89
C GLY A 108 -4.79 -2.58 4.31
N THR A 109 -4.31 -1.36 4.09
CA THR A 109 -5.04 -0.14 4.49
C THR A 109 -6.22 0.20 3.58
N VAL A 110 -6.18 -0.22 2.31
CA VAL A 110 -7.24 0.09 1.33
C VAL A 110 -8.58 -0.54 1.69
N PRO A 111 -8.70 -1.85 2.03
CA PRO A 111 -9.96 -2.42 2.48
C PRO A 111 -10.50 -1.75 3.76
N VAL A 112 -9.61 -1.38 4.69
CA VAL A 112 -10.01 -0.63 5.90
C VAL A 112 -10.58 0.73 5.53
N ALA A 113 -9.91 1.49 4.66
CA ALA A 113 -10.38 2.80 4.20
C ALA A 113 -11.73 2.70 3.47
N ARG A 114 -11.91 1.69 2.62
CA ARG A 114 -13.20 1.40 1.96
C ARG A 114 -14.30 1.22 2.99
N ARG A 115 -14.04 0.44 4.03
CA ARG A 115 -15.02 0.16 5.08
C ARG A 115 -15.34 1.41 5.90
N LEU A 116 -14.34 2.23 6.21
CA LEU A 116 -14.54 3.52 6.86
C LEU A 116 -15.46 4.44 6.03
N LEU A 117 -15.23 4.52 4.72
CA LEU A 117 -16.07 5.28 3.80
C LEU A 117 -17.50 4.74 3.72
N ALA A 118 -17.67 3.41 3.62
CA ALA A 118 -18.97 2.75 3.59
C ALA A 118 -19.77 2.97 4.88
N ARG A 119 -19.09 3.16 6.01
CA ARG A 119 -19.67 3.48 7.33
C ARG A 119 -19.90 4.98 7.57
N GLY A 120 -19.72 5.83 6.53
CA GLY A 120 -20.00 7.25 6.61
C GLY A 120 -18.89 8.10 7.25
N ALA A 121 -17.66 7.57 7.36
CA ALA A 121 -16.51 8.38 7.72
C ALA A 121 -16.27 9.44 6.64
N ARG A 122 -15.81 10.63 7.06
CA ARG A 122 -15.44 11.68 6.09
C ARG A 122 -14.31 11.19 5.19
N PRO A 123 -14.43 11.34 3.86
CA PRO A 123 -13.43 10.84 2.93
C PRO A 123 -12.01 11.35 3.22
N GLN A 124 -11.89 12.60 3.68
CA GLN A 124 -10.61 13.19 4.06
C GLN A 124 -9.93 12.40 5.19
N ALA A 125 -10.68 12.05 6.24
CA ALA A 125 -10.15 11.32 7.39
C ALA A 125 -9.81 9.85 7.03
N ALA A 126 -10.66 9.19 6.26
CA ALA A 126 -10.40 7.83 5.78
C ALA A 126 -9.13 7.76 4.92
N LEU A 127 -8.94 8.76 4.04
CA LEU A 127 -7.72 8.88 3.23
C LEU A 127 -6.48 9.19 4.07
N THR A 128 -6.58 10.11 5.01
CA THR A 128 -5.45 10.42 5.91
C THR A 128 -5.02 9.17 6.67
N PHE A 129 -5.97 8.38 7.21
CA PHE A 129 -5.67 7.09 7.83
C PHE A 129 -4.99 6.13 6.85
N MET A 130 -5.57 5.96 5.66
CA MET A 130 -5.06 5.04 4.64
C MET A 130 -3.61 5.33 4.24
N LEU A 131 -3.26 6.61 4.10
CA LEU A 131 -1.94 7.05 3.68
C LEU A 131 -0.93 7.13 4.84
N ALA A 132 -1.39 7.41 6.07
CA ALA A 132 -0.52 7.45 7.24
C ALA A 132 -0.15 6.04 7.74
N ALA A 133 -1.09 5.10 7.74
CA ALA A 133 -0.93 3.79 8.36
C ALA A 133 0.28 2.97 7.86
N PRO A 134 0.66 2.99 6.59
CA PRO A 134 1.82 2.25 6.13
C PRO A 134 3.17 2.88 6.51
N VAL A 135 3.20 4.10 7.02
CA VAL A 135 4.45 4.79 7.42
C VAL A 135 4.48 5.10 8.90
N VAL A 136 3.39 5.63 9.44
CA VAL A 136 3.22 5.93 10.88
C VAL A 136 2.77 4.66 11.61
N ASN A 137 3.63 3.67 11.66
CA ASN A 137 3.37 2.31 12.13
C ASN A 137 4.56 1.84 12.98
N PRO A 138 4.34 1.22 14.14
CA PRO A 138 5.42 0.77 15.01
C PRO A 138 6.46 -0.13 14.33
N LEU A 139 6.01 -1.02 13.43
CA LEU A 139 6.91 -1.92 12.69
C LEU A 139 7.79 -1.16 11.71
N VAL A 140 7.26 -0.15 11.04
CA VAL A 140 8.00 0.68 10.08
C VAL A 140 8.95 1.65 10.81
N ILE A 141 8.54 2.18 11.96
CA ILE A 141 9.41 2.97 12.82
C ILE A 141 10.58 2.12 13.30
N ALA A 142 10.32 0.90 13.79
CA ALA A 142 11.35 -0.03 14.24
C ALA A 142 12.29 -0.46 13.10
N SER A 143 11.78 -0.80 11.91
CA SER A 143 12.60 -1.17 10.75
C SER A 143 13.49 -0.01 10.30
N THR A 144 12.98 1.22 10.32
CA THR A 144 13.78 2.41 9.98
C THR A 144 14.87 2.65 11.04
N PHE A 145 14.54 2.54 12.33
CA PHE A 145 15.50 2.64 13.42
C PHE A 145 16.66 1.65 13.25
N VAL A 146 16.35 0.38 12.95
CA VAL A 146 17.36 -0.68 12.77
C VAL A 146 18.17 -0.43 11.49
N ALA A 147 17.51 -0.07 10.37
CA ALA A 147 18.17 0.14 9.08
C ALA A 147 19.23 1.26 9.12
N TYR A 148 19.01 2.30 9.93
CA TYR A 148 19.95 3.39 10.12
C TYR A 148 20.91 3.21 11.31
N GLY A 149 21.16 1.95 11.73
CA GLY A 149 22.15 1.58 12.73
C GLY A 149 21.73 1.82 14.17
N GLY A 150 20.46 2.10 14.44
CA GLY A 150 19.94 2.34 15.79
C GLY A 150 20.44 3.66 16.41
N GLY A 151 20.38 3.76 17.72
CA GLY A 151 20.84 4.92 18.47
C GLY A 151 20.11 6.22 18.13
N ARG A 152 20.77 7.34 18.35
CA ARG A 152 20.19 8.68 18.14
C ARG A 152 19.81 8.92 16.68
N ARG A 153 20.69 8.57 15.74
CA ARG A 153 20.45 8.75 14.30
C ARG A 153 19.26 7.95 13.80
N GLY A 154 19.13 6.71 14.24
CA GLY A 154 17.95 5.87 13.90
C GLY A 154 16.64 6.49 14.40
N ILE A 155 16.62 7.06 15.63
CA ILE A 155 15.46 7.76 16.19
C ILE A 155 15.13 9.02 15.37
N GLU A 156 16.13 9.83 15.06
CA GLU A 156 15.96 11.09 14.32
C GLU A 156 15.38 10.83 12.92
N ILE A 157 15.91 9.84 12.20
CA ILE A 157 15.44 9.51 10.84
C ILE A 157 14.05 8.84 10.88
N ALA A 158 13.79 7.93 11.79
CA ALA A 158 12.47 7.33 11.95
C ALA A 158 11.40 8.36 12.35
N GLY A 159 11.77 9.30 13.22
CA GLY A 159 10.92 10.44 13.60
C GLY A 159 10.64 11.38 12.43
N ALA A 160 11.69 11.77 11.69
CA ALA A 160 11.57 12.62 10.51
C ALA A 160 10.68 11.96 9.42
N ARG A 161 10.92 10.69 9.12
CA ARG A 161 10.10 9.90 8.20
C ARG A 161 8.63 9.93 8.60
N SER A 162 8.35 9.63 9.88
CA SER A 162 6.97 9.57 10.40
C SER A 162 6.29 10.93 10.37
N ALA A 163 7.02 12.01 10.73
CA ALA A 163 6.51 13.36 10.72
C ALA A 163 6.19 13.84 9.29
N VAL A 164 7.10 13.67 8.34
CA VAL A 164 6.88 14.05 6.94
C VAL A 164 5.73 13.24 6.34
N ALA A 165 5.66 11.93 6.61
CA ALA A 165 4.57 11.08 6.15
C ALA A 165 3.21 11.49 6.72
N LEU A 166 3.15 11.83 8.01
CA LEU A 166 1.92 12.30 8.65
C LEU A 166 1.44 13.62 8.03
N VAL A 167 2.35 14.58 7.83
CA VAL A 167 2.03 15.85 7.16
C VAL A 167 1.56 15.60 5.72
N ALA A 168 2.25 14.74 4.98
CA ALA A 168 1.85 14.39 3.61
C ALA A 168 0.48 13.72 3.58
N ALA A 169 0.21 12.75 4.47
CA ALA A 169 -1.09 12.09 4.56
C ALA A 169 -2.23 13.06 4.90
N ILE A 170 -2.00 13.99 5.82
CA ILE A 170 -2.97 15.05 6.16
C ILE A 170 -3.20 15.97 4.97
N ALA A 171 -2.14 16.43 4.31
CA ALA A 171 -2.26 17.32 3.14
C ALA A 171 -3.01 16.65 2.00
N ILE A 172 -2.66 15.41 1.64
CA ILE A 172 -3.34 14.64 0.60
C ILE A 172 -4.79 14.36 1.00
N GLY A 173 -5.03 13.95 2.24
CA GLY A 173 -6.37 13.73 2.77
C GLY A 173 -7.26 14.97 2.69
N ALA A 174 -6.73 16.13 3.06
CA ALA A 174 -7.44 17.41 3.00
C ALA A 174 -7.76 17.87 1.57
N LEU A 175 -6.78 17.76 0.65
CA LEU A 175 -6.87 18.26 -0.72
C LEU A 175 -7.63 17.31 -1.65
N VAL A 176 -7.28 16.02 -1.60
CA VAL A 176 -7.83 15.00 -2.51
C VAL A 176 -9.15 14.43 -1.97
N GLY A 177 -9.28 14.34 -0.64
CA GLY A 177 -10.40 13.67 0.01
C GLY A 177 -11.79 14.26 -0.28
N ARG A 178 -11.88 15.55 -0.61
CA ARG A 178 -13.18 16.20 -0.92
C ARG A 178 -13.91 15.61 -2.14
N GLY A 179 -13.17 15.01 -3.07
CA GLY A 179 -13.71 14.46 -4.31
C GLY A 179 -13.67 12.94 -4.39
N VAL A 180 -13.43 12.25 -3.27
CA VAL A 180 -13.30 10.79 -3.25
C VAL A 180 -14.67 10.14 -3.23
N SER A 181 -14.86 9.22 -4.15
CA SER A 181 -16.00 8.30 -4.17
C SER A 181 -15.50 6.90 -4.54
N LEU A 182 -16.10 5.90 -3.92
CA LEU A 182 -15.86 4.50 -4.25
C LEU A 182 -16.41 4.18 -5.64
N ARG A 183 -15.82 3.20 -6.28
CA ARG A 183 -16.31 2.69 -7.56
C ARG A 183 -17.61 1.91 -7.33
N ALA A 184 -18.59 2.09 -8.21
CA ALA A 184 -19.86 1.37 -8.13
C ALA A 184 -19.61 -0.16 -8.22
N GLY A 185 -20.27 -0.94 -7.37
CA GLY A 185 -20.12 -2.40 -7.30
C GLY A 185 -19.09 -2.92 -6.29
N GLU A 186 -18.34 -2.04 -5.64
CA GLU A 186 -17.32 -2.42 -4.64
C GLU A 186 -17.87 -2.46 -3.20
N LEU A 187 -19.12 -2.08 -3.00
CA LEU A 187 -19.78 -2.15 -1.68
C LEU A 187 -20.50 -3.49 -1.54
N HIS A 188 -19.99 -4.36 -0.69
CA HIS A 188 -20.71 -5.55 -0.23
C HIS A 188 -21.86 -5.13 0.70
N ASP A 189 -22.97 -5.86 0.65
CA ASP A 189 -24.16 -5.59 1.47
C ASP A 189 -23.80 -5.63 2.97
N GLN A 190 -24.29 -4.67 3.73
CA GLN A 190 -24.00 -4.55 5.18
C GLN A 190 -24.58 -5.69 6.03
N ARG A 191 -25.39 -6.55 5.44
CA ARG A 191 -26.02 -7.70 6.11
C ARG A 191 -25.25 -9.01 6.00
N GLU A 192 -24.07 -8.98 5.36
CA GLU A 192 -23.27 -10.18 5.17
C GLU A 192 -22.53 -10.61 6.44
N THR A 193 -22.24 -11.91 6.53
CA THR A 193 -21.48 -12.51 7.63
C THR A 193 -20.02 -12.05 7.62
N PHE A 194 -19.36 -12.07 8.79
CA PHE A 194 -17.93 -11.75 8.92
C PHE A 194 -17.05 -12.50 7.91
N ALA A 195 -17.31 -13.81 7.71
CA ALA A 195 -16.56 -14.64 6.76
C ALA A 195 -16.73 -14.16 5.31
N THR A 196 -17.93 -13.74 4.92
CA THR A 196 -18.22 -13.23 3.57
C THR A 196 -17.50 -11.88 3.33
N HIS A 197 -17.49 -11.00 4.33
CA HIS A 197 -16.72 -9.76 4.27
C HIS A 197 -15.23 -10.02 4.14
N LEU A 198 -14.68 -10.95 4.94
CA LEU A 198 -13.27 -11.32 4.93
C LEU A 198 -12.84 -11.87 3.56
N THR A 199 -13.58 -12.86 3.05
CA THR A 199 -13.27 -13.50 1.76
C THR A 199 -13.45 -12.54 0.59
N GLY A 200 -14.50 -11.71 0.60
CA GLY A 200 -14.77 -10.72 -0.42
C GLY A 200 -13.69 -9.65 -0.50
N ASP A 201 -13.30 -9.07 0.63
CA ASP A 201 -12.23 -8.08 0.69
C ASP A 201 -10.87 -8.69 0.28
N PHE A 202 -10.56 -9.92 0.74
CA PHE A 202 -9.32 -10.62 0.40
C PHE A 202 -9.21 -10.90 -1.11
N LEU A 203 -10.23 -11.49 -1.71
CA LEU A 203 -10.22 -11.82 -3.14
C LEU A 203 -10.25 -10.57 -4.03
N SER A 204 -11.04 -9.57 -3.64
CA SER A 204 -11.11 -8.30 -4.36
C SER A 204 -9.75 -7.59 -4.40
N MET A 205 -9.04 -7.54 -3.27
CA MET A 205 -7.73 -6.91 -3.19
C MET A 205 -6.64 -7.76 -3.86
N GLY A 206 -6.68 -9.09 -3.67
CA GLY A 206 -5.70 -10.03 -4.23
C GLY A 206 -5.53 -9.88 -5.75
N ARG A 207 -6.63 -9.78 -6.50
CA ARG A 207 -6.56 -9.59 -7.96
C ARG A 207 -5.81 -8.32 -8.38
N PHE A 208 -6.01 -7.19 -7.67
CA PHE A 208 -5.32 -5.94 -7.99
C PHE A 208 -3.85 -5.99 -7.59
N ILE A 209 -3.52 -6.71 -6.52
CA ILE A 209 -2.14 -6.87 -6.07
C ILE A 209 -1.35 -7.75 -7.02
N VAL A 210 -1.91 -8.83 -7.54
CA VAL A 210 -1.24 -9.66 -8.56
C VAL A 210 -0.92 -8.85 -9.81
N VAL A 211 -1.89 -8.06 -10.32
CA VAL A 211 -1.65 -7.18 -11.48
C VAL A 211 -0.64 -6.09 -11.14
N GLY A 212 -0.73 -5.50 -9.94
CA GLY A 212 0.22 -4.48 -9.49
C GLY A 212 1.63 -5.02 -9.29
N ALA A 213 1.76 -6.23 -8.73
CA ALA A 213 3.05 -6.92 -8.56
C ALA A 213 3.69 -7.25 -9.92
N ALA A 214 2.90 -7.69 -10.90
CA ALA A 214 3.39 -7.94 -12.25
C ALA A 214 3.92 -6.66 -12.91
N LEU A 215 3.20 -5.52 -12.76
CA LEU A 215 3.68 -4.23 -13.27
C LEU A 215 4.97 -3.79 -12.56
N ALA A 216 5.03 -3.90 -11.24
CA ALA A 216 6.19 -3.54 -10.45
C ALA A 216 7.40 -4.42 -10.82
N ALA A 217 7.21 -5.73 -10.96
CA ALA A 217 8.24 -6.66 -11.41
C ALA A 217 8.76 -6.33 -12.81
N LEU A 218 7.86 -5.98 -13.74
CA LEU A 218 8.23 -5.54 -15.09
C LEU A 218 9.09 -4.27 -15.04
N LEU A 219 8.68 -3.26 -14.28
CA LEU A 219 9.43 -2.02 -14.11
C LEU A 219 10.82 -2.28 -13.53
N GLN A 220 10.94 -3.12 -12.50
CA GLN A 220 12.22 -3.48 -11.90
C GLN A 220 13.14 -4.26 -12.83
N THR A 221 12.58 -5.06 -13.74
CA THR A 221 13.35 -5.83 -14.72
C THR A 221 13.88 -4.95 -15.86
N VAL A 222 13.10 -3.94 -16.27
CA VAL A 222 13.44 -3.07 -17.41
C VAL A 222 14.32 -1.90 -17.04
N VAL A 223 14.16 -1.34 -15.81
CA VAL A 223 14.92 -0.16 -15.38
C VAL A 223 16.28 -0.56 -14.79
N PRO A 224 17.40 -0.27 -15.48
CA PRO A 224 18.73 -0.58 -14.97
C PRO A 224 19.09 0.33 -13.80
N GLN A 225 19.49 -0.24 -12.68
CA GLN A 225 19.92 0.51 -11.49
C GLN A 225 21.14 1.43 -11.74
N SER A 226 21.97 1.10 -12.75
CA SER A 226 23.13 1.91 -13.14
C SER A 226 22.78 3.28 -13.73
N ALA A 227 21.57 3.44 -14.31
CA ALA A 227 21.11 4.74 -14.82
C ALA A 227 20.90 5.77 -13.70
N LEU A 228 20.84 5.32 -12.45
CA LEU A 228 20.55 6.14 -11.27
C LEU A 228 21.79 6.78 -10.66
N ALA A 229 22.99 6.23 -10.91
CA ALA A 229 24.24 6.72 -10.33
C ALA A 229 24.68 8.10 -10.86
N GLY A 230 24.19 8.52 -12.04
CA GLY A 230 24.54 9.80 -12.67
C GLY A 230 23.75 11.03 -12.14
N VAL A 231 22.75 10.85 -11.30
CA VAL A 231 21.75 11.89 -10.97
C VAL A 231 22.00 12.58 -9.62
N ALA A 232 23.06 12.23 -8.91
CA ALA A 232 23.37 12.74 -7.56
C ALA A 232 23.81 14.23 -7.50
N GLY A 233 23.93 14.91 -8.64
CA GLY A 233 24.60 16.21 -8.73
C GLY A 233 23.85 17.45 -8.21
N THR A 234 22.50 17.40 -8.09
CA THR A 234 21.70 18.52 -7.58
C THR A 234 20.64 18.01 -6.60
N PRO A 235 20.43 18.67 -5.44
CA PRO A 235 19.55 18.16 -4.38
C PRO A 235 18.13 17.84 -4.88
N VAL A 236 17.50 18.74 -5.62
CA VAL A 236 16.13 18.57 -6.12
C VAL A 236 16.04 17.44 -7.15
N VAL A 237 17.03 17.32 -8.04
CA VAL A 237 17.06 16.26 -9.05
C VAL A 237 17.27 14.89 -8.39
N ALA A 238 18.13 14.83 -7.38
CA ALA A 238 18.35 13.61 -6.59
C ALA A 238 17.06 13.17 -5.84
N GLU A 239 16.30 14.12 -5.28
CA GLU A 239 15.02 13.80 -4.63
C GLU A 239 13.98 13.29 -5.63
N LEU A 240 13.81 13.96 -6.77
CA LEU A 240 12.88 13.51 -7.81
C LEU A 240 13.29 12.16 -8.40
N ALA A 241 14.58 11.92 -8.56
CA ALA A 241 15.10 10.62 -8.99
C ALA A 241 14.76 9.52 -7.99
N LEU A 242 14.99 9.73 -6.68
CA LEU A 242 14.65 8.75 -5.67
C LEU A 242 13.14 8.56 -5.49
N VAL A 243 12.33 9.59 -5.72
CA VAL A 243 10.86 9.47 -5.81
C VAL A 243 10.47 8.58 -7.00
N ALA A 244 11.05 8.77 -8.18
CA ALA A 244 10.79 7.93 -9.34
C ALA A 244 11.23 6.47 -9.12
N ILE A 245 12.37 6.28 -8.45
CA ILE A 245 12.85 4.94 -8.06
C ILE A 245 11.89 4.29 -7.06
N ALA A 246 11.45 5.01 -6.02
CA ALA A 246 10.49 4.51 -5.04
C ALA A 246 9.20 4.07 -5.73
N PHE A 247 8.73 4.85 -6.72
CA PHE A 247 7.57 4.49 -7.52
C PHE A 247 7.78 3.18 -8.30
N ALA A 248 8.92 3.04 -8.98
CA ALA A 248 9.23 1.88 -9.83
C ALA A 248 9.49 0.61 -9.00
N LEU A 249 10.24 0.72 -7.90
CA LEU A 249 10.59 -0.42 -7.07
C LEU A 249 9.39 -1.00 -6.31
N SER A 250 8.40 -0.18 -5.97
CA SER A 250 7.16 -0.63 -5.31
C SER A 250 7.40 -1.53 -4.09
N LEU A 251 8.40 -1.19 -3.29
CA LEU A 251 8.78 -1.94 -2.11
C LEU A 251 7.75 -1.79 -0.98
N CYS A 252 7.71 -2.74 -0.06
CA CYS A 252 6.96 -2.55 1.17
C CYS A 252 7.64 -1.52 2.08
N SER A 253 6.85 -0.89 2.94
CA SER A 253 7.30 0.20 3.80
C SER A 253 8.45 -0.18 4.73
N GLN A 254 8.56 -1.45 5.13
CA GLN A 254 9.63 -1.97 5.99
C GLN A 254 10.92 -2.20 5.20
N ALA A 255 10.86 -2.91 4.06
CA ALA A 255 12.00 -3.17 3.19
C ALA A 255 12.58 -1.87 2.62
N ASN A 256 11.73 -0.89 2.36
CA ASN A 256 12.09 0.44 1.89
C ASN A 256 13.16 1.11 2.78
N ALA A 257 13.12 0.88 4.11
CA ALA A 257 14.07 1.43 5.06
C ALA A 257 15.51 0.93 4.82
N PHE A 258 15.67 -0.37 4.57
CA PHE A 258 16.99 -0.97 4.33
C PHE A 258 17.56 -0.56 2.98
N VAL A 259 16.71 -0.46 1.95
CA VAL A 259 17.14 0.02 0.63
C VAL A 259 17.56 1.49 0.71
N ALA A 260 16.78 2.35 1.38
CA ALA A 260 17.16 3.75 1.56
C ALA A 260 18.50 3.91 2.30
N ALA A 261 18.71 3.13 3.35
CA ALA A 261 19.96 3.14 4.10
C ALA A 261 21.17 2.69 3.26
N SER A 262 20.98 1.80 2.27
CA SER A 262 22.05 1.39 1.34
C SER A 262 22.39 2.46 0.29
N LEU A 263 21.51 3.44 0.08
CA LEU A 263 21.71 4.56 -0.84
C LEU A 263 22.54 5.69 -0.20
N GLY A 264 23.62 5.36 0.49
CA GLY A 264 24.47 6.31 1.23
C GLY A 264 25.15 7.38 0.38
N ALA A 265 25.25 7.19 -0.94
CA ALA A 265 25.76 8.19 -1.88
C ALA A 265 24.81 9.40 -2.03
N PHE A 266 23.54 9.24 -1.67
CA PHE A 266 22.55 10.31 -1.68
C PHE A 266 22.44 10.94 -0.28
N GLY A 267 22.25 12.25 -0.21
CA GLY A 267 22.01 12.95 1.05
C GLY A 267 20.71 12.49 1.75
N LEU A 268 20.51 12.94 2.99
CA LEU A 268 19.36 12.55 3.82
C LEU A 268 18.01 12.97 3.21
N GLY A 269 17.93 14.14 2.54
CA GLY A 269 16.70 14.61 1.89
C GLY A 269 16.16 13.62 0.87
N PRO A 270 16.94 13.24 -0.17
CA PRO A 270 16.55 12.23 -1.14
C PRO A 270 16.19 10.88 -0.52
N GLN A 271 16.94 10.41 0.50
CA GLN A 271 16.59 9.16 1.21
C GLN A 271 15.23 9.27 1.93
N LEU A 272 14.95 10.40 2.59
CA LEU A 272 13.64 10.64 3.22
C LEU A 272 12.52 10.73 2.18
N ALA A 273 12.77 11.36 1.02
CA ALA A 273 11.80 11.40 -0.07
C ALA A 273 11.44 9.98 -0.55
N PHE A 274 12.44 9.12 -0.75
CA PHE A 274 12.23 7.71 -1.08
C PHE A 274 11.43 6.96 -0.01
N LEU A 275 11.78 7.14 1.27
CA LEU A 275 11.16 6.48 2.41
C LEU A 275 9.68 6.85 2.60
N VAL A 276 9.33 8.09 2.31
CA VAL A 276 7.98 8.61 2.52
C VAL A 276 7.10 8.38 1.30
N TYR A 277 7.63 8.63 0.10
CA TYR A 277 6.85 8.58 -1.13
C TYR A 277 6.39 7.16 -1.50
N GLY A 278 7.28 6.15 -1.40
CA GLY A 278 6.98 4.78 -1.79
C GLY A 278 5.65 4.26 -1.20
N PRO A 279 5.47 4.31 0.12
CA PRO A 279 4.23 3.88 0.77
C PRO A 279 2.99 4.74 0.47
N LEU A 280 3.15 5.97 -0.02
CA LEU A 280 2.03 6.85 -0.39
C LEU A 280 1.52 6.56 -1.80
N ALA A 281 2.46 6.34 -2.74
CA ALA A 281 2.13 6.13 -4.14
C ALA A 281 3.27 5.37 -4.83
N ASP A 282 3.00 4.16 -5.24
CA ASP A 282 3.87 3.34 -6.07
C ASP A 282 3.10 2.72 -7.24
N ALA A 283 3.78 1.95 -8.10
CA ALA A 283 3.16 1.34 -9.27
C ALA A 283 2.05 0.35 -8.88
N LYS A 284 2.27 -0.50 -7.87
CA LYS A 284 1.26 -1.47 -7.38
C LYS A 284 0.07 -0.76 -6.73
N LEU A 285 0.31 0.28 -5.89
CA LEU A 285 -0.74 1.06 -5.25
C LEU A 285 -1.55 1.86 -6.26
N THR A 286 -0.93 2.37 -7.32
CA THR A 286 -1.62 3.07 -8.41
C THR A 286 -2.68 2.19 -9.05
N ILE A 287 -2.38 0.91 -9.29
CA ILE A 287 -3.34 -0.07 -9.80
C ILE A 287 -4.43 -0.34 -8.76
N LEU A 288 -4.05 -0.57 -7.50
CA LEU A 288 -4.98 -0.82 -6.41
C LEU A 288 -5.95 0.35 -6.20
N TYR A 289 -5.45 1.58 -6.21
CA TYR A 289 -6.26 2.80 -6.11
C TYR A 289 -7.20 2.97 -7.30
N SER A 290 -6.71 2.72 -8.53
CA SER A 290 -7.50 2.82 -9.75
C SER A 290 -8.60 1.75 -9.83
N GLY A 291 -8.38 0.60 -9.20
CA GLY A 291 -9.37 -0.47 -9.07
C GLY A 291 -10.46 -0.16 -8.03
N THR A 292 -10.08 0.50 -6.93
CA THR A 292 -10.95 0.74 -5.77
C THR A 292 -11.70 2.06 -5.86
N PHE A 293 -11.03 3.12 -6.31
CA PHE A 293 -11.56 4.48 -6.41
C PHE A 293 -11.79 4.88 -7.86
N ARG A 294 -12.35 6.06 -8.10
CA ARG A 294 -12.51 6.60 -9.46
C ARG A 294 -11.15 6.84 -10.14
N ARG A 295 -11.13 6.73 -11.48
CA ARG A 295 -9.89 6.75 -12.31
C ARG A 295 -8.90 7.88 -12.02
N LEU A 296 -9.39 9.08 -11.70
CA LEU A 296 -8.53 10.24 -11.43
C LEU A 296 -7.97 10.29 -10.00
N PHE A 297 -8.39 9.37 -9.12
CA PHE A 297 -7.95 9.38 -7.73
C PHE A 297 -6.44 9.14 -7.60
N ALA A 298 -5.93 8.08 -8.22
CA ALA A 298 -4.50 7.75 -8.17
C ALA A 298 -3.63 8.91 -8.69
N LEU A 299 -4.01 9.52 -9.81
CA LEU A 299 -3.29 10.67 -10.37
C LEU A 299 -3.30 11.89 -9.44
N ARG A 300 -4.42 12.17 -8.77
CA ARG A 300 -4.51 13.25 -7.79
C ARG A 300 -3.63 13.01 -6.56
N VAL A 301 -3.59 11.76 -6.09
CA VAL A 301 -2.70 11.37 -4.99
C VAL A 301 -1.25 11.60 -5.39
N ILE A 302 -0.83 11.10 -6.56
CA ILE A 302 0.54 11.27 -7.08
C ILE A 302 0.89 12.77 -7.22
N ALA A 303 0.00 13.56 -7.83
CA ALA A 303 0.21 14.98 -8.08
C ALA A 303 0.42 15.80 -6.79
N VAL A 304 -0.21 15.40 -5.69
CA VAL A 304 -0.03 16.06 -4.38
C VAL A 304 1.09 15.41 -3.58
N ALA A 305 1.27 14.09 -3.67
CA ALA A 305 2.30 13.38 -2.92
C ALA A 305 3.72 13.81 -3.33
N VAL A 306 4.00 13.96 -4.62
CA VAL A 306 5.33 14.35 -5.10
C VAL A 306 5.80 15.68 -4.48
N PRO A 307 5.11 16.83 -4.67
CA PRO A 307 5.59 18.09 -4.14
C PRO A 307 5.60 18.12 -2.61
N VAL A 308 4.62 17.54 -1.94
CA VAL A 308 4.57 17.54 -0.47
C VAL A 308 5.70 16.69 0.11
N THR A 309 6.00 15.55 -0.50
CA THR A 309 7.10 14.69 -0.05
C THR A 309 8.44 15.36 -0.29
N VAL A 310 8.71 15.90 -1.48
CA VAL A 310 9.97 16.59 -1.81
C VAL A 310 10.20 17.76 -0.88
N LEU A 311 9.23 18.65 -0.71
CA LEU A 311 9.37 19.79 0.19
C LEU A 311 9.51 19.36 1.65
N GLY A 312 8.75 18.38 2.09
CA GLY A 312 8.80 17.85 3.45
C GLY A 312 10.13 17.18 3.77
N SER A 313 10.70 16.40 2.85
CA SER A 313 11.99 15.73 3.01
C SER A 313 13.15 16.72 3.01
N MET A 314 13.13 17.75 2.13
CA MET A 314 14.11 18.83 2.14
C MET A 314 14.13 19.59 3.47
N LEU A 315 12.94 19.93 3.99
CA LEU A 315 12.83 20.63 5.27
C LEU A 315 13.28 19.74 6.44
N ALA A 316 12.86 18.50 6.49
CA ALA A 316 13.25 17.56 7.52
C ALA A 316 14.77 17.28 7.51
N ALA A 317 15.37 17.17 6.34
CA ALA A 317 16.82 16.99 6.20
C ALA A 317 17.63 18.16 6.74
N ARG A 318 17.11 19.39 6.69
CA ARG A 318 17.78 20.57 7.29
C ARG A 318 17.69 20.60 8.83
N VAL A 319 16.71 19.90 9.40
CA VAL A 319 16.51 19.86 10.86
C VAL A 319 17.30 18.71 11.49
N VAL A 320 17.43 17.60 10.78
CA VAL A 320 18.03 16.34 11.27
C VAL A 320 19.50 16.21 10.83
N GLY A 321 19.88 16.81 9.72
CA GLY A 321 21.25 16.80 9.19
C GLY A 321 22.00 18.02 9.63
#